data_9bb45471e4851d65ef1ffc73cb9ec511
#
_entry.id   9bb45471e4851d65ef1ffc73cb9ec511
#
_cell.length_a   1.000
_cell.length_b   1.000
_cell.length_c   1.000
_cell.angle_alpha   90.00
_cell.angle_beta   90.00
_cell.angle_gamma   90.00
#
_symmetry.space_group_name_H-M   'P 1'
#
loop_
_entity.id
_entity.type
_entity.pdbx_description
1 polymer ?
#
loop_
_entity_poly.entity_id
_entity_poly.type
_entity_poly.pdbx_seq_one_letter_code
_entity_poly.pdbx_strand_id
1 'polypeptide(L)'
;MLEKLQAIVRRLDQVERQLSDPAIYADREMLTRLSREQKELTPIAAAFRAWQQAEDDCAQAQELLTDPEMRELAQEELRRARQERDRLSQELKTLLLPRDPNDDRNVILEVRAGIGGEEGALFAADLLRMYALYAERRGWHMEPVYENTTELGGVKEASVTIEGQGAWSRLKFEAGTHRVQRVPETESSGRIQTSAATVA
;
A
#
# COMPACT_ATOMS: atom_id res chain seq x y z
N MET A 1 -21.03 -12.82 -3.33
CA MET A 1 -19.94 -12.01 -3.90
C MET A 1 -20.43 -11.14 -5.05
N LEU A 2 -21.07 -11.70 -6.07
CA LEU A 2 -21.57 -10.98 -7.25
C LEU A 2 -22.50 -9.81 -6.93
N GLU A 3 -23.48 -9.98 -6.08
CA GLU A 3 -24.40 -8.90 -5.67
C GLU A 3 -23.65 -7.71 -5.05
N LYS A 4 -22.63 -7.99 -4.24
CA LYS A 4 -21.78 -6.93 -3.65
C LYS A 4 -21.01 -6.17 -4.72
N LEU A 5 -20.43 -6.87 -5.69
CA LEU A 5 -19.69 -6.26 -6.80
C LEU A 5 -20.61 -5.42 -7.69
N GLN A 6 -21.80 -5.92 -8.01
CA GLN A 6 -22.81 -5.16 -8.75
C GLN A 6 -23.28 -3.89 -7.99
N ALA A 7 -23.38 -3.99 -6.66
CA ALA A 7 -23.71 -2.81 -5.82
C ALA A 7 -22.59 -1.77 -5.87
N ILE A 8 -21.32 -2.21 -5.87
CA ILE A 8 -20.14 -1.33 -6.00
C ILE A 8 -20.17 -0.60 -7.35
N VAL A 9 -20.41 -1.30 -8.46
CA VAL A 9 -20.52 -0.66 -9.79
C VAL A 9 -21.62 0.38 -9.82
N ARG A 10 -22.82 0.03 -9.34
CA ARG A 10 -23.93 0.98 -9.26
C ARG A 10 -23.59 2.20 -8.39
N ARG A 11 -22.86 1.99 -7.30
CA ARG A 11 -22.45 3.08 -6.42
C ARG A 11 -21.43 3.98 -7.10
N LEU A 12 -20.46 3.41 -7.83
CA LEU A 12 -19.51 4.18 -8.63
C LEU A 12 -20.23 5.06 -9.65
N ASP A 13 -21.17 4.50 -10.42
CA ASP A 13 -21.97 5.25 -11.40
C ASP A 13 -22.75 6.42 -10.76
N GLN A 14 -23.26 6.24 -9.52
CA GLN A 14 -23.89 7.31 -8.76
C GLN A 14 -22.92 8.40 -8.35
N VAL A 15 -21.75 8.02 -7.84
CA VAL A 15 -20.68 8.95 -7.43
C VAL A 15 -20.19 9.77 -8.63
N GLU A 16 -19.99 9.15 -9.79
CA GLU A 16 -19.55 9.82 -11.02
C GLU A 16 -20.62 10.82 -11.51
N ARG A 17 -21.90 10.46 -11.44
CA ARG A 17 -22.99 11.40 -11.76
C ARG A 17 -23.02 12.59 -10.79
N GLN A 18 -22.83 12.36 -9.49
CA GLN A 18 -22.75 13.43 -8.51
C GLN A 18 -21.55 14.36 -8.77
N LEU A 19 -20.37 13.79 -9.04
CA LEU A 19 -19.18 14.56 -9.37
C LEU A 19 -19.30 15.36 -10.68
N SER A 20 -20.21 14.98 -11.57
CA SER A 20 -20.52 15.72 -12.80
C SER A 20 -21.44 16.91 -12.57
N ASP A 21 -22.03 17.06 -11.39
CA ASP A 21 -22.88 18.20 -11.05
C ASP A 21 -22.01 19.41 -10.65
N PRO A 22 -22.10 20.55 -11.38
CA PRO A 22 -21.35 21.75 -11.04
C PRO A 22 -21.59 22.27 -9.61
N ALA A 23 -22.73 22.02 -9.01
CA ALA A 23 -23.05 22.42 -7.64
C ALA A 23 -22.11 21.80 -6.60
N ILE A 24 -21.57 20.61 -6.87
CA ILE A 24 -20.64 19.90 -5.98
C ILE A 24 -19.30 20.65 -5.82
N TYR A 25 -18.88 21.41 -6.82
CA TYR A 25 -17.61 22.16 -6.74
C TYR A 25 -17.68 23.32 -5.73
N ALA A 26 -18.88 23.75 -5.34
CA ALA A 26 -19.07 24.76 -4.29
C ALA A 26 -18.96 24.16 -2.88
N ASP A 27 -19.13 22.84 -2.73
CA ASP A 27 -19.01 22.12 -1.47
C ASP A 27 -17.71 21.28 -1.44
N ARG A 28 -16.67 21.89 -0.89
CA ARG A 28 -15.33 21.29 -0.82
C ARG A 28 -15.30 19.97 -0.03
N GLU A 29 -16.11 19.86 1.01
CA GLU A 29 -16.15 18.65 1.85
C GLU A 29 -16.80 17.49 1.09
N MET A 30 -17.95 17.76 0.45
CA MET A 30 -18.65 16.79 -0.39
C MET A 30 -17.79 16.34 -1.56
N LEU A 31 -17.13 17.28 -2.25
CA LEU A 31 -16.21 17.00 -3.36
C LEU A 31 -15.07 16.07 -2.93
N THR A 32 -14.43 16.38 -1.79
CA THR A 32 -13.33 15.56 -1.26
C THR A 32 -13.81 14.15 -0.91
N ARG A 33 -14.98 14.01 -0.29
CA ARG A 33 -15.59 12.74 0.08
C ARG A 33 -15.89 11.89 -1.15
N LEU A 34 -16.58 12.47 -2.14
CA LEU A 34 -16.96 11.75 -3.37
C LEU A 34 -15.73 11.37 -4.21
N SER A 35 -14.71 12.24 -4.31
CA SER A 35 -13.47 11.93 -5.02
C SER A 35 -12.70 10.79 -4.35
N ARG A 36 -12.68 10.74 -3.02
CA ARG A 36 -12.07 9.61 -2.29
C ARG A 36 -12.85 8.32 -2.55
N GLU A 37 -14.17 8.36 -2.47
CA GLU A 37 -15.03 7.20 -2.73
C GLU A 37 -14.86 6.71 -4.17
N GLN A 38 -14.83 7.59 -5.17
CA GLN A 38 -14.55 7.26 -6.56
C GLN A 38 -13.21 6.51 -6.70
N LYS A 39 -12.15 7.07 -6.09
CA LYS A 39 -10.81 6.47 -6.13
C LYS A 39 -10.78 5.05 -5.54
N GLU A 40 -11.56 4.78 -4.52
CA GLU A 40 -11.67 3.47 -3.88
C GLU A 40 -12.46 2.47 -4.72
N LEU A 41 -13.59 2.92 -5.33
CA LEU A 41 -14.49 2.03 -6.07
C LEU A 41 -14.00 1.73 -7.50
N THR A 42 -13.30 2.67 -8.14
CA THR A 42 -12.85 2.55 -9.54
C THR A 42 -12.06 1.26 -9.80
N PRO A 43 -11.01 0.90 -9.05
CA PRO A 43 -10.25 -0.31 -9.32
C PRO A 43 -11.08 -1.59 -9.15
N ILE A 44 -12.01 -1.62 -8.19
CA ILE A 44 -12.89 -2.77 -7.97
C ILE A 44 -13.87 -2.92 -9.14
N ALA A 45 -14.48 -1.83 -9.57
CA ALA A 45 -15.41 -1.84 -10.69
C ALA A 45 -14.72 -2.21 -12.01
N ALA A 46 -13.51 -1.72 -12.25
CA ALA A 46 -12.71 -2.06 -13.42
C ALA A 46 -12.35 -3.55 -13.45
N ALA A 47 -11.85 -4.10 -12.34
CA ALA A 47 -11.54 -5.52 -12.23
C ALA A 47 -12.78 -6.40 -12.39
N PHE A 48 -13.94 -5.96 -11.86
CA PHE A 48 -15.19 -6.70 -12.01
C PHE A 48 -15.71 -6.70 -13.45
N ARG A 49 -15.68 -5.57 -14.15
CA ARG A 49 -16.06 -5.48 -15.56
C ARG A 49 -15.15 -6.37 -16.43
N ALA A 50 -13.84 -6.35 -16.16
CA ALA A 50 -12.91 -7.24 -16.86
C ALA A 50 -13.17 -8.72 -16.56
N TRP A 51 -13.52 -9.05 -15.32
CA TRP A 51 -13.91 -10.42 -14.95
C TRP A 51 -15.20 -10.87 -15.68
N GLN A 52 -16.19 -10.00 -15.78
CA GLN A 52 -17.41 -10.31 -16.57
C GLN A 52 -17.09 -10.55 -18.05
N GLN A 53 -16.23 -9.72 -18.64
CA GLN A 53 -15.79 -9.92 -20.02
C GLN A 53 -15.10 -11.28 -20.21
N ALA A 54 -14.20 -11.66 -19.29
CA ALA A 54 -13.54 -12.96 -19.35
C ALA A 54 -14.51 -14.15 -19.18
N GLU A 55 -15.59 -14.00 -18.40
CA GLU A 55 -16.68 -14.99 -18.31
C GLU A 55 -17.44 -15.10 -19.65
N ASP A 56 -17.76 -13.96 -20.26
CA ASP A 56 -18.45 -13.91 -21.57
C ASP A 56 -17.54 -14.52 -22.67
N ASP A 57 -16.26 -14.20 -22.66
CA ASP A 57 -15.27 -14.79 -23.60
C ASP A 57 -15.18 -16.31 -23.40
N CYS A 58 -15.22 -16.82 -22.16
CA CYS A 58 -15.28 -18.26 -21.90
C CYS A 58 -16.53 -18.90 -22.49
N ALA A 59 -17.69 -18.26 -22.35
CA ALA A 59 -18.95 -18.77 -22.88
C ALA A 59 -18.93 -18.80 -24.42
N GLN A 60 -18.48 -17.73 -25.04
CA GLN A 60 -18.35 -17.65 -26.49
C GLN A 60 -17.37 -18.70 -27.06
N ALA A 61 -16.20 -18.84 -26.46
CA ALA A 61 -15.23 -19.85 -26.85
C ALA A 61 -15.77 -21.28 -26.69
N GLN A 62 -16.58 -21.55 -25.65
CA GLN A 62 -17.25 -22.84 -25.46
C GLN A 62 -18.25 -23.15 -26.57
N GLU A 63 -19.03 -22.17 -27.03
CA GLU A 63 -19.97 -22.34 -28.14
C GLU A 63 -19.21 -22.67 -29.44
N LEU A 64 -18.10 -22.00 -29.71
CA LEU A 64 -17.27 -22.21 -30.91
C LEU A 64 -16.57 -23.59 -30.93
N LEU A 65 -16.44 -24.29 -29.79
CA LEU A 65 -15.89 -25.66 -29.77
C LEU A 65 -16.73 -26.67 -30.53
N THR A 66 -18.01 -26.37 -30.79
CA THR A 66 -18.91 -27.23 -31.56
C THR A 66 -18.62 -27.22 -33.06
N ASP A 67 -17.94 -26.16 -33.55
CA ASP A 67 -17.52 -26.02 -34.94
C ASP A 67 -16.15 -26.69 -35.15
N PRO A 68 -16.05 -27.70 -36.02
CA PRO A 68 -14.79 -28.40 -36.29
C PRO A 68 -13.67 -27.48 -36.82
N GLU A 69 -14.04 -26.45 -37.63
CA GLU A 69 -13.07 -25.54 -38.25
C GLU A 69 -12.51 -24.54 -37.22
N MET A 70 -13.29 -24.20 -36.20
CA MET A 70 -12.90 -23.23 -35.14
C MET A 70 -12.34 -23.88 -33.88
N ARG A 71 -12.39 -25.22 -33.80
CA ARG A 71 -12.11 -25.95 -32.55
C ARG A 71 -10.74 -25.65 -31.94
N GLU A 72 -9.68 -25.64 -32.74
CA GLU A 72 -8.31 -25.36 -32.22
C GLU A 72 -8.20 -23.94 -31.65
N LEU A 73 -8.69 -22.96 -32.40
CA LEU A 73 -8.70 -21.56 -32.00
C LEU A 73 -9.55 -21.38 -30.75
N ALA A 74 -10.75 -21.97 -30.73
CA ALA A 74 -11.66 -21.90 -29.60
C ALA A 74 -11.06 -22.54 -28.32
N GLN A 75 -10.28 -23.60 -28.43
CA GLN A 75 -9.58 -24.20 -27.30
C GLN A 75 -8.52 -23.26 -26.73
N GLU A 76 -7.75 -22.60 -27.56
CA GLU A 76 -6.74 -21.64 -27.15
C GLU A 76 -7.37 -20.41 -26.48
N GLU A 77 -8.42 -19.83 -27.07
CA GLU A 77 -9.17 -18.71 -26.53
C GLU A 77 -9.82 -19.08 -25.18
N LEU A 78 -10.43 -20.25 -25.07
CA LEU A 78 -11.02 -20.73 -23.82
C LEU A 78 -9.97 -20.88 -22.72
N ARG A 79 -8.78 -21.36 -23.05
CA ARG A 79 -7.68 -21.49 -22.10
C ARG A 79 -7.24 -20.12 -21.59
N ARG A 80 -7.08 -19.15 -22.48
CA ARG A 80 -6.69 -17.77 -22.13
C ARG A 80 -7.75 -17.08 -21.28
N ALA A 81 -9.01 -17.15 -21.70
CA ALA A 81 -10.13 -16.54 -21.00
C ALA A 81 -10.30 -17.12 -19.58
N ARG A 82 -10.15 -18.43 -19.40
CA ARG A 82 -10.17 -19.08 -18.08
C ARG A 82 -9.04 -18.59 -17.19
N GLN A 83 -7.82 -18.52 -17.72
CA GLN A 83 -6.66 -18.05 -16.96
C GLN A 83 -6.84 -16.60 -16.51
N GLU A 84 -7.34 -15.74 -17.38
CA GLU A 84 -7.59 -14.33 -17.08
C GLU A 84 -8.73 -14.18 -16.06
N ARG A 85 -9.83 -14.89 -16.22
CA ARG A 85 -10.92 -14.94 -15.27
C ARG A 85 -10.45 -15.34 -13.86
N ASP A 86 -9.64 -16.39 -13.77
CA ASP A 86 -9.13 -16.89 -12.48
C ASP A 86 -8.17 -15.88 -11.84
N ARG A 87 -7.32 -15.22 -12.62
CA ARG A 87 -6.46 -14.12 -12.19
C ARG A 87 -7.29 -12.96 -11.61
N LEU A 88 -8.28 -12.50 -12.35
CA LEU A 88 -9.17 -11.41 -11.94
C LEU A 88 -10.02 -11.78 -10.70
N SER A 89 -10.40 -13.05 -10.58
CA SER A 89 -11.10 -13.55 -9.40
C SER A 89 -10.24 -13.43 -8.13
N GLN A 90 -8.94 -13.68 -8.21
CA GLN A 90 -8.02 -13.49 -7.07
C GLN A 90 -7.77 -12.01 -6.79
N GLU A 91 -7.61 -11.20 -7.83
CA GLU A 91 -7.47 -9.75 -7.70
C GLU A 91 -8.68 -9.13 -7.00
N LEU A 92 -9.90 -9.50 -7.41
CA LEU A 92 -11.15 -9.06 -6.77
C LEU A 92 -11.23 -9.45 -5.29
N LYS A 93 -10.78 -10.65 -4.92
CA LYS A 93 -10.72 -11.06 -3.50
C LYS A 93 -9.82 -10.13 -2.69
N THR A 94 -8.67 -9.75 -3.25
CA THR A 94 -7.72 -8.83 -2.61
C THR A 94 -8.29 -7.42 -2.50
N LEU A 95 -8.92 -6.92 -3.57
CA LEU A 95 -9.54 -5.59 -3.60
C LEU A 95 -10.74 -5.44 -2.65
N LEU A 96 -11.42 -6.54 -2.34
CA LEU A 96 -12.56 -6.57 -1.42
C LEU A 96 -12.18 -6.73 0.05
N LEU A 97 -10.89 -6.90 0.36
CA LEU A 97 -10.44 -6.92 1.76
C LEU A 97 -10.74 -5.58 2.43
N PRO A 98 -11.22 -5.60 3.68
CA PRO A 98 -11.46 -4.38 4.41
C PRO A 98 -10.15 -3.60 4.56
N ARG A 99 -10.20 -2.31 4.21
CA ARG A 99 -9.08 -1.38 4.41
C ARG A 99 -9.17 -0.78 5.79
N ASP A 100 -8.02 -0.56 6.40
CA ASP A 100 -7.92 0.20 7.64
C ASP A 100 -8.26 1.69 7.33
N PRO A 101 -9.25 2.29 8.02
CA PRO A 101 -9.60 3.69 7.79
C PRO A 101 -8.46 4.68 8.06
N ASN A 102 -7.42 4.22 8.75
CA ASN A 102 -6.23 5.02 9.04
C ASN A 102 -5.14 4.89 7.97
N ASP A 103 -5.29 3.99 6.98
CA ASP A 103 -4.24 3.72 5.98
C ASP A 103 -3.77 4.96 5.22
N ASP A 104 -4.64 5.96 5.05
CA ASP A 104 -4.32 7.23 4.38
C ASP A 104 -3.85 8.34 5.34
N ARG A 105 -3.67 8.04 6.63
CA ARG A 105 -3.19 9.03 7.60
C ARG A 105 -1.67 9.24 7.48
N ASN A 106 -1.26 10.46 7.82
CA ASN A 106 0.13 10.80 8.07
C ASN A 106 0.62 10.10 9.35
N VAL A 107 1.93 9.94 9.48
CA VAL A 107 2.58 9.24 10.59
C VAL A 107 3.47 10.20 11.34
N ILE A 108 3.44 10.12 12.65
CA ILE A 108 4.52 10.61 13.52
C ILE A 108 5.32 9.36 13.88
N LEU A 109 6.60 9.36 13.49
CA LEU A 109 7.51 8.25 13.76
C LEU A 109 8.56 8.72 14.77
N GLU A 110 8.66 7.99 15.87
CA GLU A 110 9.65 8.22 16.91
C GLU A 110 10.69 7.11 16.89
N VAL A 111 11.97 7.47 16.96
CA VAL A 111 13.09 6.54 17.08
C VAL A 111 13.86 6.87 18.34
N ARG A 112 14.12 5.87 19.18
CA ARG A 112 14.88 6.01 20.41
C ARG A 112 15.98 4.96 20.49
N ALA A 113 17.20 5.39 20.81
CA ALA A 113 18.28 4.48 21.14
C ALA A 113 17.92 3.64 22.38
N GLY A 114 18.21 2.34 22.28
CA GLY A 114 17.97 1.38 23.36
C GLY A 114 19.29 0.85 23.92
N ILE A 115 19.45 -0.47 23.92
CA ILE A 115 20.65 -1.15 24.43
C ILE A 115 21.82 -0.98 23.44
N GLY A 116 23.01 -0.73 23.97
CA GLY A 116 24.24 -0.64 23.17
C GLY A 116 25.01 0.69 23.34
N GLY A 117 24.52 1.59 24.21
CA GLY A 117 25.20 2.88 24.42
C GLY A 117 25.30 3.69 23.14
N GLU A 118 26.50 4.15 22.79
CA GLU A 118 26.76 4.95 21.59
C GLU A 118 26.41 4.19 20.28
N GLU A 119 26.70 2.89 20.22
CA GLU A 119 26.32 2.07 19.06
C GLU A 119 24.79 1.95 18.90
N GLY A 120 24.05 1.92 20.02
CA GLY A 120 22.58 1.99 19.98
C GLY A 120 22.08 3.30 19.38
N ALA A 121 22.76 4.42 19.64
CA ALA A 121 22.46 5.72 19.06
C ALA A 121 22.83 5.80 17.57
N LEU A 122 23.97 5.24 17.18
CA LEU A 122 24.34 5.12 15.77
C LEU A 122 23.37 4.25 14.99
N PHE A 123 22.92 3.14 15.59
CA PHE A 123 21.89 2.30 14.95
C PHE A 123 20.52 3.01 14.83
N ALA A 124 20.15 3.82 15.82
CA ALA A 124 18.94 4.65 15.72
C ALA A 124 19.04 5.68 14.57
N ALA A 125 20.24 6.28 14.37
CA ALA A 125 20.49 7.15 13.22
C ALA A 125 20.39 6.41 11.89
N ASP A 126 20.88 5.17 11.79
CA ASP A 126 20.75 4.33 10.61
C ASP A 126 19.27 4.03 10.29
N LEU A 127 18.46 3.71 11.31
CA LEU A 127 17.02 3.52 11.14
C LEU A 127 16.33 4.78 10.62
N LEU A 128 16.62 5.93 11.23
CA LEU A 128 16.04 7.21 10.80
C LEU A 128 16.41 7.52 9.34
N ARG A 129 17.66 7.29 8.95
CA ARG A 129 18.12 7.44 7.57
C ARG A 129 17.42 6.46 6.63
N MET A 130 17.23 5.21 7.05
CA MET A 130 16.49 4.20 6.27
C MET A 130 15.07 4.68 5.99
N TYR A 131 14.35 5.19 7.01
CA TYR A 131 13.00 5.72 6.83
C TYR A 131 12.96 6.96 5.95
N ALA A 132 13.95 7.85 6.06
CA ALA A 132 14.06 9.01 5.19
C ALA A 132 14.21 8.61 3.71
N LEU A 133 15.11 7.69 3.40
CA LEU A 133 15.31 7.17 2.06
C LEU A 133 14.08 6.41 1.53
N TYR A 134 13.38 5.71 2.43
CA TYR A 134 12.14 5.03 2.05
C TYR A 134 11.03 6.03 1.74
N ALA A 135 10.86 7.06 2.56
CA ALA A 135 9.89 8.14 2.34
C ALA A 135 10.16 8.85 0.99
N GLU A 136 11.42 9.19 0.70
CA GLU A 136 11.83 9.79 -0.56
C GLU A 136 11.45 8.93 -1.77
N ARG A 137 11.75 7.61 -1.74
CA ARG A 137 11.39 6.66 -2.81
C ARG A 137 9.88 6.54 -3.01
N ARG A 138 9.11 6.79 -1.96
CA ARG A 138 7.64 6.74 -2.01
C ARG A 138 7.01 8.08 -2.40
N GLY A 139 7.82 9.15 -2.54
CA GLY A 139 7.34 10.50 -2.75
C GLY A 139 6.61 11.08 -1.54
N TRP A 140 6.93 10.60 -0.34
CA TRP A 140 6.41 11.14 0.91
C TRP A 140 7.31 12.27 1.40
N HIS A 141 6.69 13.25 2.04
CA HIS A 141 7.42 14.33 2.71
C HIS A 141 7.75 13.92 4.14
N MET A 142 9.02 14.04 4.54
CA MET A 142 9.47 13.76 5.89
C MET A 142 10.07 15.02 6.49
N GLU A 143 9.59 15.42 7.66
CA GLU A 143 10.02 16.63 8.38
C GLU A 143 10.41 16.29 9.82
N PRO A 144 11.60 16.70 10.28
CA PRO A 144 12.00 16.50 11.66
C PRO A 144 11.22 17.46 12.58
N VAL A 145 10.65 16.91 13.65
CA VAL A 145 9.97 17.66 14.71
C VAL A 145 10.92 17.91 15.87
N TYR A 146 11.70 16.87 16.20
CA TYR A 146 12.66 16.89 17.30
C TYR A 146 13.77 15.90 17.03
N GLU A 147 15.01 16.27 17.40
CA GLU A 147 16.17 15.41 17.28
C GLU A 147 17.18 15.71 18.40
N ASN A 148 17.61 14.65 19.10
CA ASN A 148 18.68 14.69 20.09
C ASN A 148 19.80 13.75 19.64
N THR A 149 20.91 14.35 19.22
CA THR A 149 22.05 13.63 18.66
C THR A 149 23.17 13.42 19.67
N THR A 150 24.09 12.50 19.37
CA THR A 150 25.34 12.32 20.09
C THR A 150 26.51 13.05 19.38
N GLU A 151 27.65 13.17 20.05
CA GLU A 151 28.85 13.79 19.47
C GLU A 151 29.41 12.99 18.26
N LEU A 152 29.15 11.68 18.21
CA LEU A 152 29.58 10.79 17.13
C LEU A 152 28.53 10.66 16.00
N GLY A 153 27.47 11.50 16.01
CA GLY A 153 26.45 11.48 14.98
C GLY A 153 25.35 10.43 15.18
N GLY A 154 25.31 9.79 16.34
CA GLY A 154 24.19 8.92 16.71
C GLY A 154 22.95 9.72 17.10
N VAL A 155 21.80 9.09 17.14
CA VAL A 155 20.50 9.66 17.55
C VAL A 155 20.07 8.99 18.84
N LYS A 156 19.98 9.78 19.94
CA LYS A 156 19.41 9.31 21.22
C LYS A 156 17.90 9.19 21.12
N GLU A 157 17.29 10.18 20.52
CA GLU A 157 15.85 10.27 20.29
C GLU A 157 15.57 11.21 19.14
N ALA A 158 14.66 10.82 18.26
CA ALA A 158 14.14 11.68 17.19
C ALA A 158 12.65 11.43 17.00
N SER A 159 11.92 12.50 16.63
CA SER A 159 10.53 12.46 16.22
C SER A 159 10.41 13.16 14.87
N VAL A 160 9.78 12.50 13.91
CA VAL A 160 9.60 13.02 12.55
C VAL A 160 8.14 12.83 12.11
N THR A 161 7.62 13.78 11.33
CA THR A 161 6.37 13.61 10.61
C THR A 161 6.64 13.04 9.23
N ILE A 162 5.82 12.10 8.81
CA ILE A 162 5.87 11.52 7.45
C ILE A 162 4.49 11.70 6.83
N GLU A 163 4.43 12.53 5.79
CA GLU A 163 3.21 12.90 5.10
C GLU A 163 3.19 12.30 3.70
N GLY A 164 2.14 11.58 3.40
CA GLY A 164 1.95 11.00 2.08
C GLY A 164 0.91 9.89 2.04
N GLN A 165 0.42 9.62 0.85
CA GLN A 165 -0.62 8.63 0.65
C GLN A 165 -0.12 7.23 1.04
N GLY A 166 -0.84 6.59 1.98
CA GLY A 166 -0.54 5.25 2.44
C GLY A 166 0.67 5.17 3.38
N ALA A 167 1.11 6.29 3.98
CA ALA A 167 2.22 6.30 4.94
C ALA A 167 1.92 5.38 6.14
N TRP A 168 0.75 5.55 6.77
CA TRP A 168 0.31 4.70 7.87
C TRP A 168 0.23 3.22 7.46
N SER A 169 -0.33 2.92 6.30
CA SER A 169 -0.53 1.54 5.84
C SER A 169 0.77 0.72 5.77
N ARG A 170 1.90 1.40 5.62
CA ARG A 170 3.23 0.78 5.53
C ARG A 170 3.96 0.82 6.86
N LEU A 171 3.94 1.97 7.53
CA LEU A 171 4.76 2.20 8.73
C LEU A 171 4.11 1.67 10.01
N LYS A 172 2.80 1.39 10.04
CA LYS A 172 2.12 0.82 11.21
C LYS A 172 2.70 -0.50 11.71
N PHE A 173 3.49 -1.21 10.91
CA PHE A 173 4.14 -2.47 11.28
C PHE A 173 5.56 -2.30 11.82
N GLU A 174 6.09 -1.08 11.76
CA GLU A 174 7.46 -0.77 12.20
C GLU A 174 7.55 -0.55 13.73
N ALA A 175 6.42 -0.30 14.39
CA ALA A 175 6.40 -0.08 15.84
C ALA A 175 6.93 -1.29 16.61
N GLY A 176 7.96 -1.05 17.42
CA GLY A 176 8.58 -2.09 18.24
C GLY A 176 10.08 -1.92 18.42
N THR A 177 10.73 -2.98 18.89
CA THR A 177 12.18 -3.00 19.10
C THR A 177 12.87 -3.57 17.88
N HIS A 178 13.73 -2.77 17.27
CA HIS A 178 14.65 -3.17 16.21
C HIS A 178 16.00 -3.56 16.82
N ARG A 179 16.59 -4.63 16.32
CA ARG A 179 17.85 -5.17 16.81
C ARG A 179 18.83 -5.36 15.68
N VAL A 180 20.07 -4.97 15.90
CA VAL A 180 21.19 -5.23 14.98
C VAL A 180 22.27 -6.06 15.66
N GLN A 181 22.89 -6.95 14.89
CA GLN A 181 24.09 -7.68 15.27
C GLN A 181 25.15 -7.37 14.22
N ARG A 182 26.12 -6.54 14.61
CA ARG A 182 27.24 -6.13 13.76
C ARG A 182 28.47 -5.85 14.62
N VAL A 183 29.60 -5.70 13.97
CA VAL A 183 30.78 -5.09 14.62
C VAL A 183 30.47 -3.60 14.76
N PRO A 184 30.39 -3.04 16.00
CA PRO A 184 30.13 -1.63 16.19
C PRO A 184 31.21 -0.76 15.55
N GLU A 185 30.86 0.43 15.09
CA GLU A 185 31.83 1.43 14.64
C GLU A 185 32.77 1.88 15.77
N THR A 186 32.32 1.76 17.01
CA THR A 186 33.07 2.07 18.22
C THR A 186 33.99 0.92 18.71
N GLU A 187 33.97 -0.24 18.04
CA GLU A 187 34.69 -1.44 18.47
C GLU A 187 35.99 -1.63 17.68
N SER A 188 37.13 -1.64 18.37
CA SER A 188 38.44 -1.79 17.75
C SER A 188 38.90 -3.25 17.60
N SER A 189 38.30 -4.20 18.35
CA SER A 189 38.71 -5.61 18.38
C SER A 189 37.96 -6.49 17.37
N GLY A 190 37.04 -5.93 16.60
CA GLY A 190 36.26 -6.68 15.58
C GLY A 190 35.20 -7.62 16.15
N ARG A 191 34.80 -7.46 17.40
CA ARG A 191 33.79 -8.30 18.05
C ARG A 191 32.39 -7.88 17.62
N ILE A 192 31.57 -8.87 17.25
CA ILE A 192 30.16 -8.66 17.00
C ILE A 192 29.44 -8.39 18.33
N GLN A 193 28.68 -7.30 18.37
CA GLN A 193 27.85 -6.93 19.50
C GLN A 193 26.38 -6.77 19.06
N THR A 194 25.48 -6.80 20.02
CA THR A 194 24.05 -6.60 19.78
C THR A 194 23.65 -5.21 20.29
N SER A 195 23.06 -4.41 19.41
CA SER A 195 22.47 -3.12 19.75
C SER A 195 20.98 -3.10 19.39
N ALA A 196 20.24 -2.26 20.07
CA ALA A 196 18.80 -2.13 19.84
C ALA A 196 18.37 -0.66 19.85
N ALA A 197 17.34 -0.37 19.06
CA ALA A 197 16.60 0.88 19.08
C ALA A 197 15.10 0.59 19.03
N THR A 198 14.30 1.51 19.52
CA THR A 198 12.84 1.40 19.54
C THR A 198 12.25 2.34 18.51
N VAL A 199 11.24 1.89 17.80
CA VAL A 199 10.42 2.68 16.87
C VAL A 199 8.98 2.71 17.40
N ALA A 200 8.35 3.88 17.41
CA ALA A 200 6.96 4.08 17.80
C ALA A 200 6.24 4.99 16.81
#